data_83a84b0241ede9d72d9f2c1456ee7792
#
_entry.id   83a84b0241ede9d72d9f2c1456ee7792
#
_cell.length_a   1.000
_cell.length_b   1.000
_cell.length_c   1.000
_cell.angle_alpha   90.00
_cell.angle_beta   90.00
_cell.angle_gamma   90.00
#
_symmetry.space_group_name_H-M   'P 1'
#
loop_
_entity.id
_entity.type
_entity.pdbx_description
1 polymer ?
#
loop_
_entity_poly.entity_id
_entity_poly.type
_entity_poly.pdbx_seq_one_letter_code
_entity_poly.pdbx_strand_id
1 'polypeptide(L)' 'MVKVLFFATLKEKAGTRQTELDLPSGTTIAQLKSMVAEKYPGMNGMLGHCLASINHHYCADDSEIPADAEVALFPPVSGG' A
#
# COMPACT_ATOMS: atom_id res chain seq x y z
N MET A 1 10.35 -1.47 -10.65
CA MET A 1 9.21 -2.06 -9.94
C MET A 1 9.14 -1.51 -8.53
N VAL A 2 7.96 -1.27 -8.03
CA VAL A 2 7.75 -0.85 -6.66
C VAL A 2 7.36 -2.07 -5.83
N LYS A 3 8.06 -2.28 -4.72
CA LYS A 3 7.75 -3.36 -3.81
C LYS A 3 6.70 -2.86 -2.82
N VAL A 4 5.62 -3.62 -2.65
CA VAL A 4 4.55 -3.28 -1.73
C VAL A 4 4.50 -4.34 -0.64
N LEU A 5 4.67 -3.92 0.61
CA LEU A 5 4.65 -4.81 1.76
C LEU A 5 3.31 -4.69 2.48
N PHE A 6 2.78 -5.82 2.89
CA PHE A 6 1.52 -5.89 3.62
C PHE A 6 1.79 -6.33 5.05
N PHE A 7 1.19 -5.65 6.01
CA PHE A 7 1.35 -5.98 7.42
C PHE A 7 0.01 -6.34 8.07
N ALA A 8 0.09 -7.18 9.09
CA ALA A 8 -1.05 -7.56 9.93
C ALA A 8 -2.22 -8.08 9.09
N THR A 9 -3.42 -7.53 9.30
CA THR A 9 -4.62 -8.02 8.61
C THR A 9 -4.54 -7.85 7.10
N LEU A 10 -3.78 -6.89 6.60
CA LEU A 10 -3.61 -6.73 5.15
C LEU A 10 -2.87 -7.91 4.55
N LYS A 11 -1.86 -8.40 5.26
CA LYS A 11 -1.13 -9.58 4.83
C LYS A 11 -2.05 -10.80 4.73
N GLU A 12 -2.94 -10.95 5.70
CA GLU A 12 -3.90 -12.05 5.70
C GLU A 12 -4.87 -11.93 4.53
N LYS A 13 -5.36 -10.73 4.27
CA LYS A 13 -6.31 -10.51 3.17
C LYS A 13 -5.67 -10.68 1.80
N ALA A 14 -4.40 -10.34 1.67
CA ALA A 14 -3.68 -10.51 0.41
C ALA A 14 -3.27 -11.97 0.16
N GLY A 15 -3.10 -12.73 1.22
CA GLY A 15 -2.55 -14.08 1.11
C GLY A 15 -1.05 -14.08 0.85
N THR A 16 -0.41 -12.93 0.96
CA THR A 16 1.03 -12.79 0.77
C THR A 16 1.49 -11.59 1.57
N ARG A 17 2.78 -11.55 1.91
CA ARG A 17 3.30 -10.41 2.66
C ARG A 17 3.88 -9.32 1.77
N GLN A 18 4.03 -9.57 0.48
CA GLN A 18 4.51 -8.54 -0.43
C GLN A 18 4.09 -8.83 -1.85
N THR A 19 4.07 -7.79 -2.65
CA THR A 19 3.88 -7.91 -4.09
C THR A 19 4.74 -6.84 -4.76
N GLU A 20 4.89 -6.93 -6.07
CA GLU A 20 5.59 -5.92 -6.84
C GLU A 20 4.64 -5.36 -7.90
N LEU A 21 4.70 -4.06 -8.10
CA LEU A 21 3.86 -3.38 -9.08
C LEU A 21 4.73 -2.50 -9.96
N ASP A 22 4.42 -2.49 -11.24
CA ASP A 22 5.07 -1.60 -12.19
C ASP A 22 4.21 -0.34 -12.27
N LEU A 23 4.69 0.74 -11.67
CA LEU A 23 3.93 1.98 -11.56
C LEU A 23 4.45 3.04 -12.49
N PRO A 24 3.56 3.77 -13.18
CA PRO A 24 3.99 4.94 -13.96
C PRO A 24 4.60 5.99 -13.05
N SER A 25 5.50 6.80 -13.63
CA SER A 25 6.06 7.93 -12.92
C SER A 25 4.95 8.87 -12.44
N GLY A 26 5.06 9.34 -11.21
CA GLY A 26 4.06 10.23 -10.63
C GLY A 26 2.88 9.54 -9.97
N THR A 27 2.89 8.22 -9.90
CA THR A 27 1.83 7.49 -9.18
C THR A 27 1.87 7.87 -7.71
N THR A 28 0.70 8.18 -7.16
CA THR A 28 0.57 8.53 -5.74
C THR A 28 0.19 7.32 -4.92
N ILE A 29 0.28 7.48 -3.59
CA ILE A 29 -0.12 6.42 -2.67
C ILE A 29 -1.62 6.09 -2.86
N ALA A 30 -2.48 7.10 -3.05
CA ALA A 30 -3.89 6.86 -3.28
C ALA A 30 -4.12 5.99 -4.51
N GLN A 31 -3.39 6.27 -5.59
CA GLN A 31 -3.49 5.48 -6.81
C GLN A 31 -2.97 4.07 -6.60
N LEU A 32 -1.88 3.92 -5.86
CA LEU A 32 -1.35 2.60 -5.53
C LEU A 32 -2.36 1.78 -4.74
N LYS A 33 -3.02 2.40 -3.75
CA LYS A 33 -4.04 1.71 -2.97
C LYS A 33 -5.18 1.20 -3.86
N SER A 34 -5.59 1.99 -4.84
CA SER A 34 -6.63 1.57 -5.80
C SER A 34 -6.16 0.36 -6.61
N MET A 35 -4.91 0.37 -7.05
CA MET A 35 -4.36 -0.74 -7.82
C MET A 35 -4.27 -2.01 -6.97
N VAL A 36 -3.90 -1.88 -5.71
CA VAL A 36 -3.84 -3.00 -4.77
C VAL A 36 -5.23 -3.56 -4.53
N ALA A 37 -6.24 -2.70 -4.38
CA ALA A 37 -7.62 -3.14 -4.18
C ALA A 37 -8.13 -3.93 -5.38
N GLU A 38 -7.74 -3.56 -6.59
CA GLU A 38 -8.10 -4.31 -7.79
C GLU A 38 -7.44 -5.67 -7.82
N LYS A 39 -6.18 -5.74 -7.43
CA LYS A 39 -5.41 -6.99 -7.44
C LYS A 39 -5.85 -7.92 -6.32
N TYR A 40 -6.24 -7.36 -5.18
CA TYR A 40 -6.66 -8.12 -4.01
C TYR A 40 -8.02 -7.62 -3.53
N PRO A 41 -9.12 -8.08 -4.18
CA PRO A 41 -10.45 -7.56 -3.84
C PRO A 41 -10.86 -7.71 -2.38
N GLY A 42 -10.27 -8.66 -1.67
CA GLY A 42 -10.55 -8.84 -0.24
C GLY A 42 -10.13 -7.66 0.62
N MET A 43 -9.29 -6.77 0.09
CA MET A 43 -8.87 -5.55 0.79
C MET A 43 -9.75 -4.36 0.50
N ASN A 44 -10.72 -4.50 -0.40
CA ASN A 44 -11.58 -3.41 -0.78
C ASN A 44 -12.33 -2.89 0.44
N GLY A 45 -12.30 -1.59 0.66
CA GLY A 45 -12.89 -0.97 1.84
C GLY A 45 -11.93 -0.82 3.01
N MET A 46 -10.83 -1.55 3.01
CA MET A 46 -9.82 -1.44 4.07
C MET A 46 -8.74 -0.42 3.75
N LEU A 47 -8.35 -0.35 2.48
CA LEU A 47 -7.18 0.42 2.08
C LEU A 47 -7.34 1.93 2.25
N GLY A 48 -8.57 2.43 2.18
CA GLY A 48 -8.81 3.86 2.36
C GLY A 48 -8.39 4.38 3.73
N HIS A 49 -8.35 3.51 4.73
CA HIS A 49 -7.98 3.87 6.09
C HIS A 49 -6.59 3.39 6.48
N CYS A 50 -5.87 2.79 5.55
CA CYS A 50 -4.54 2.26 5.85
C CYS A 50 -3.51 3.37 5.87
N LEU A 51 -2.50 3.18 6.70
CA LEU A 51 -1.33 4.03 6.69
C LEU A 51 -0.33 3.50 5.68
N ALA A 52 0.47 4.39 5.13
CA ALA A 52 1.50 4.03 4.17
C ALA A 52 2.83 4.66 4.52
N SER A 53 3.91 3.96 4.19
CA SER A 53 5.24 4.53 4.25
C SER A 53 5.96 4.26 2.93
N ILE A 54 6.82 5.20 2.54
CA ILE A 54 7.68 5.05 1.36
C ILE A 54 9.11 5.04 1.87
N ASN A 55 9.82 3.96 1.57
CA ASN A 55 11.22 3.80 2.01
C ASN A 55 11.37 4.08 3.51
N HIS A 56 10.45 3.54 4.32
CA HIS A 56 10.44 3.63 5.78
C HIS A 56 10.04 5.00 6.34
N HIS A 57 9.50 5.89 5.51
CA HIS A 57 9.01 7.19 5.97
C HIS A 57 7.52 7.27 5.77
N TYR A 58 6.78 7.58 6.82
CA TYR A 58 5.33 7.74 6.70
C TYR A 58 5.00 8.87 5.73
N CYS A 59 3.93 8.68 4.98
CA CYS A 59 3.54 9.63 3.94
C CYS A 59 2.03 9.73 3.83
N ALA A 60 1.58 10.76 3.12
CA ALA A 60 0.16 10.97 2.88
C ALA A 60 -0.25 10.32 1.55
N ASP A 61 -1.57 10.24 1.34
CA ASP A 61 -2.12 9.62 0.14
C ASP A 61 -1.74 10.36 -1.15
N ASP A 62 -1.46 11.65 -1.06
CA ASP A 62 -1.06 12.45 -2.23
C ASP A 62 0.45 12.42 -2.50
N SER A 63 1.21 11.68 -1.70
CA SER A 63 2.64 11.54 -1.91
C SER A 63 2.93 10.73 -3.18
N GLU A 64 3.84 11.23 -3.99
CA GLU A 64 4.28 10.50 -5.19
C GLU A 64 5.30 9.43 -4.80
N ILE A 65 5.23 8.32 -5.49
CA ILE A 65 6.08 7.16 -5.21
C ILE A 65 7.29 7.18 -6.14
N PRO A 66 8.51 7.27 -5.58
CA PRO A 66 9.71 7.21 -6.41
C PRO A 66 9.87 5.87 -7.12
N ALA A 67 10.64 5.85 -8.19
CA ALA A 67 10.96 4.60 -8.88
C ALA A 67 11.67 3.64 -7.92
N ASP A 68 11.34 2.36 -8.05
CA ASP A 68 11.96 1.29 -7.26
C ASP A 68 11.83 1.48 -5.74
N ALA A 69 10.81 2.21 -5.31
CA ALA A 69 10.57 2.44 -3.89
C ALA A 69 10.04 1.17 -3.21
N GLU A 70 10.17 1.15 -1.89
CA GLU A 70 9.54 0.14 -1.05
C GLU A 70 8.39 0.83 -0.31
N VAL A 71 7.16 0.40 -0.59
CA VAL A 71 5.96 0.96 0.04
C VAL A 71 5.41 -0.07 1.01
N ALA A 72 5.18 0.35 2.25
CA ALA A 72 4.56 -0.51 3.25
C ALA A 72 3.16 0.00 3.55
N LEU A 73 2.21 -0.92 3.62
CA LEU A 73 0.83 -0.61 3.96
C LEU A 73 0.50 -1.23 5.31
N PHE A 74 -0.05 -0.43 6.19
CA PHE A 74 -0.39 -0.85 7.56
C PHE A 74 -1.88 -0.63 7.79
N PRO A 75 -2.55 -1.57 8.48
CA PRO A 75 -3.94 -1.30 8.87
C PRO A 75 -3.97 -0.13 9.85
N PRO A 76 -5.10 0.58 9.91
CA PRO A 76 -5.20 1.68 10.87
C PRO A 76 -5.07 1.13 12.29
N VAL A 77 -4.34 1.88 13.12
CA VAL A 77 -4.24 1.53 14.53
C VAL A 77 -5.55 1.93 15.19
N SER A 78 -6.33 0.95 15.61
CA SER A 78 -7.51 1.27 16.41
C SER A 78 -7.00 1.79 17.74
N GLY A 79 -7.58 2.85 18.23
CA GLY A 79 -7.15 3.49 19.45
C GLY A 79 -7.41 2.67 20.70
N GLY A 80 -7.50 1.41 20.53
CA GLY A 80 -7.69 0.54 21.66
C GLY A 80 -6.58 -0.43 21.72
#